data_d232c4a6863f9eab0613601167680864
#
_entry.id   d232c4a6863f9eab0613601167680864
#
_cell.length_a   1.000
_cell.length_b   1.000
_cell.length_c   1.000
_cell.angle_alpha   90.00
_cell.angle_beta   90.00
_cell.angle_gamma   90.00
#
_symmetry.space_group_name_H-M   'P 1'
#
loop_
_entity.id
_entity.type
_entity.pdbx_description
1 polymer ?
#
loop_
_entity_poly.entity_id
_entity_poly.type
_entity_poly.pdbx_seq_one_letter_code
_entity_poly.pdbx_strand_id
1 'polypeptide(L)'
;MNTLLVLAGIGIFGLFSEIFRFKKALLPVVFLGLATALATIVCDWNTNVSYFNNMMQVDNFSLAFSAVMIGITMLWFIISPGFFTDETSKSDHFTLILFALTGGVLMSSFNNMVMLFLGIEILSISMYILAGSNKKSLASNEAAFKYFLMGSFATGFLLFGIALIYGATGSFDIDVISTRLSEGNMNSSVM
;
A
#
# COMPACT_ATOMS: atom_id res chain seq x y z
N MET A 1 0.25 14.07 -0.43
CA MET A 1 -0.92 13.48 -1.12
C MET A 1 -0.69 13.28 -2.62
N ASN A 2 0.06 14.17 -3.26
CA ASN A 2 0.35 14.11 -4.69
C ASN A 2 0.98 12.77 -5.12
N THR A 3 1.92 12.26 -4.34
CA THR A 3 2.58 10.96 -4.57
C THR A 3 1.59 9.79 -4.61
N LEU A 4 0.64 9.72 -3.67
CA LEU A 4 -0.40 8.68 -3.65
C LEU A 4 -1.32 8.76 -4.87
N LEU A 5 -1.74 9.96 -5.26
CA LEU A 5 -2.58 10.16 -6.45
C LEU A 5 -1.85 9.72 -7.72
N VAL A 6 -0.57 10.05 -7.84
CA VAL A 6 0.25 9.60 -8.97
C VAL A 6 0.37 8.08 -9.00
N LEU A 7 0.69 7.43 -7.88
CA LEU A 7 0.82 5.98 -7.79
C LEU A 7 -0.50 5.26 -8.08
N ALA A 8 -1.59 5.70 -7.49
CA ALA A 8 -2.93 5.16 -7.75
C ALA A 8 -3.32 5.34 -9.23
N GLY A 9 -3.04 6.51 -9.82
CA GLY A 9 -3.30 6.79 -11.22
C GLY A 9 -2.54 5.87 -12.17
N ILE A 10 -1.26 5.59 -11.88
CA ILE A 10 -0.46 4.66 -12.68
C ILE A 10 -0.97 3.22 -12.50
N GLY A 11 -1.35 2.83 -11.29
CA GLY A 11 -1.94 1.52 -11.02
C GLY A 11 -3.23 1.31 -11.81
N ILE A 12 -4.13 2.31 -11.80
CA ILE A 12 -5.37 2.29 -12.60
C ILE A 12 -5.05 2.26 -14.10
N PHE A 13 -4.09 3.09 -14.56
CA PHE A 13 -3.65 3.03 -15.96
C PHE A 13 -3.13 1.65 -16.33
N GLY A 14 -2.39 0.97 -15.44
CA GLY A 14 -1.93 -0.40 -15.63
C GLY A 14 -3.07 -1.37 -15.90
N LEU A 15 -4.19 -1.30 -15.15
CA LEU A 15 -5.39 -2.10 -15.39
C LEU A 15 -6.00 -1.84 -16.77
N PHE A 16 -6.15 -0.56 -17.13
CA PHE A 16 -6.69 -0.18 -18.44
C PHE A 16 -5.77 -0.56 -19.60
N SER A 17 -4.46 -0.52 -19.39
CA SER A 17 -3.45 -0.88 -20.41
C SER A 17 -3.63 -2.30 -20.93
N GLU A 18 -4.07 -3.22 -20.08
CA GLU A 18 -4.36 -4.58 -20.49
C GLU A 18 -5.63 -4.68 -21.34
N ILE A 19 -6.70 -3.99 -20.95
CA ILE A 19 -7.99 -3.95 -21.66
C ILE A 19 -7.80 -3.37 -23.08
N PHE A 20 -7.05 -2.26 -23.17
CA PHE A 20 -6.83 -1.55 -24.44
C PHE A 20 -5.62 -2.05 -25.24
N ARG A 21 -4.94 -3.11 -24.78
CA ARG A 21 -3.76 -3.71 -25.43
C ARG A 21 -2.55 -2.75 -25.62
N PHE A 22 -2.43 -1.73 -24.78
CA PHE A 22 -1.27 -0.80 -24.80
C PHE A 22 -0.04 -1.35 -24.06
N LYS A 23 0.19 -2.66 -24.14
CA LYS A 23 1.23 -3.38 -23.36
C LYS A 23 2.64 -2.84 -23.56
N LYS A 24 2.99 -2.38 -24.78
CA LYS A 24 4.31 -1.82 -25.07
C LYS A 24 4.56 -0.47 -24.39
N ALA A 25 3.50 0.29 -24.11
CA ALA A 25 3.59 1.59 -23.46
C ALA A 25 3.61 1.51 -21.93
N LEU A 26 3.24 0.36 -21.35
CA LEU A 26 3.10 0.21 -19.91
C LEU A 26 4.42 0.50 -19.17
N LEU A 27 5.51 -0.12 -19.58
CA LEU A 27 6.80 0.00 -18.91
C LEU A 27 7.34 1.45 -18.91
N PRO A 28 7.40 2.18 -20.04
CA PRO A 28 7.81 3.58 -20.03
C PRO A 28 6.85 4.48 -19.25
N VAL A 29 5.54 4.23 -19.26
CA VAL A 29 4.57 5.01 -18.48
C VAL A 29 4.76 4.77 -16.98
N VAL A 30 4.99 3.53 -16.55
CA VAL A 30 5.29 3.21 -15.15
C VAL A 30 6.56 3.92 -14.69
N PHE A 31 7.64 3.91 -15.49
CA PHE A 31 8.87 4.62 -15.14
C PHE A 31 8.67 6.13 -15.04
N LEU A 32 8.00 6.74 -16.01
CA LEU A 32 7.67 8.18 -15.97
C LEU A 32 6.82 8.50 -14.73
N GLY A 33 5.85 7.65 -14.43
CA GLY A 33 5.01 7.83 -13.27
C GLY A 33 5.74 7.68 -11.94
N LEU A 34 6.62 6.70 -11.79
CA LEU A 34 7.46 6.57 -10.59
C LEU A 34 8.46 7.75 -10.47
N ALA A 35 9.00 8.23 -11.58
CA ALA A 35 9.86 9.42 -11.59
C ALA A 35 9.07 10.67 -11.17
N THR A 36 7.83 10.85 -11.67
CA THR A 36 6.96 11.96 -11.22
C THR A 36 6.57 11.82 -9.75
N ALA A 37 6.34 10.61 -9.25
CA ALA A 37 6.09 10.36 -7.84
C ALA A 37 7.29 10.75 -6.97
N LEU A 38 8.53 10.45 -7.39
CA LEU A 38 9.74 10.93 -6.70
C LEU A 38 9.88 12.45 -6.77
N ALA A 39 9.57 13.06 -7.90
CA ALA A 39 9.59 14.52 -8.03
C ALA A 39 8.60 15.19 -7.08
N THR A 40 7.39 14.64 -6.91
CA THR A 40 6.41 15.16 -5.94
C THR A 40 6.91 15.05 -4.50
N ILE A 41 7.67 13.99 -4.15
CA ILE A 41 8.28 13.85 -2.82
C ILE A 41 9.29 14.99 -2.56
N VAL A 42 10.13 15.29 -3.56
CA VAL A 42 11.11 16.38 -3.44
C VAL A 42 10.42 17.74 -3.31
N CYS A 43 9.33 17.97 -4.05
CA CYS A 43 8.56 19.21 -3.96
C CYS A 43 7.83 19.35 -2.61
N ASP A 44 7.31 18.24 -2.08
CA ASP A 44 6.58 18.22 -0.79
C ASP A 44 7.54 18.11 0.43
N TRP A 45 8.88 18.16 0.22
CA TRP A 45 9.86 18.07 1.28
C TRP A 45 9.77 19.27 2.22
N ASN A 46 9.87 19.02 3.53
CA ASN A 46 9.64 20.00 4.61
C ASN A 46 8.21 20.56 4.71
N THR A 47 7.25 19.97 4.01
CA THR A 47 5.84 20.26 4.25
C THR A 47 5.32 19.32 5.34
N ASN A 48 4.56 19.86 6.29
CA ASN A 48 3.88 19.06 7.32
C ASN A 48 2.39 19.31 7.13
N VAL A 49 1.72 18.42 6.41
CA VAL A 49 0.31 18.62 6.02
C VAL A 49 -0.49 17.37 6.39
N SER A 50 -1.60 17.58 7.08
CA SER A 50 -2.57 16.53 7.35
C SER A 50 -3.71 16.56 6.34
N TYR A 51 -4.21 15.36 5.99
CA TYR A 51 -5.31 15.15 5.05
C TYR A 51 -6.39 14.29 5.69
N PHE A 52 -7.60 14.37 5.14
CA PHE A 52 -8.74 13.55 5.57
C PHE A 52 -9.04 13.69 7.08
N ASN A 53 -9.14 14.92 7.56
CA ASN A 53 -9.42 15.19 8.98
C ASN A 53 -8.40 14.52 9.92
N ASN A 54 -7.10 14.72 9.64
CA ASN A 54 -5.96 14.18 10.38
C ASN A 54 -5.77 12.64 10.29
N MET A 55 -6.50 11.97 9.42
CA MET A 55 -6.33 10.51 9.26
C MET A 55 -5.00 10.13 8.61
N MET A 56 -4.40 11.05 7.85
CA MET A 56 -3.16 10.86 7.12
C MET A 56 -2.27 12.09 7.29
N GLN A 57 -1.03 11.87 7.71
CA GLN A 57 -0.04 12.92 7.89
C GLN A 57 1.14 12.72 6.94
N VAL A 58 1.45 13.75 6.17
CA VAL A 58 2.61 13.77 5.28
C VAL A 58 3.70 14.61 5.94
N ASP A 59 4.71 13.94 6.42
CA ASP A 59 5.90 14.52 7.05
C ASP A 59 7.19 14.03 6.36
N ASN A 60 8.34 14.54 6.75
CA ASN A 60 9.63 14.15 6.17
C ASN A 60 9.93 12.65 6.35
N PHE A 61 9.45 12.04 7.43
CA PHE A 61 9.64 10.61 7.67
C PHE A 61 8.84 9.78 6.66
N SER A 62 7.56 10.08 6.48
CA SER A 62 6.69 9.40 5.52
C SER A 62 7.18 9.59 4.08
N LEU A 63 7.66 10.80 3.74
CA LEU A 63 8.23 11.12 2.44
C LEU A 63 9.53 10.34 2.18
N ALA A 64 10.44 10.27 3.16
CA ALA A 64 11.69 9.52 3.04
C ALA A 64 11.42 8.02 2.85
N PHE A 65 10.51 7.43 3.65
CA PHE A 65 10.12 6.03 3.51
C PHE A 65 9.49 5.74 2.14
N SER A 66 8.60 6.62 1.70
CA SER A 66 7.98 6.54 0.37
C SER A 66 9.01 6.61 -0.75
N ALA A 67 10.01 7.49 -0.64
CA ALA A 67 11.09 7.59 -1.62
C ALA A 67 11.91 6.30 -1.73
N VAL A 68 12.24 5.70 -0.59
CA VAL A 68 12.97 4.41 -0.56
C VAL A 68 12.14 3.30 -1.21
N MET A 69 10.85 3.18 -0.88
CA MET A 69 9.97 2.17 -1.46
C MET A 69 9.83 2.35 -2.98
N ILE A 70 9.65 3.57 -3.45
CA ILE A 70 9.57 3.88 -4.89
C ILE A 70 10.90 3.56 -5.57
N GLY A 71 12.04 3.92 -4.95
CA GLY A 71 13.38 3.63 -5.49
C GLY A 71 13.64 2.13 -5.66
N ILE A 72 13.31 1.33 -4.64
CA ILE A 72 13.41 -0.14 -4.70
C ILE A 72 12.50 -0.70 -5.79
N THR A 73 11.28 -0.19 -5.91
CA THR A 73 10.33 -0.62 -6.93
C THR A 73 10.82 -0.26 -8.33
N MET A 74 11.44 0.90 -8.53
CA MET A 74 12.08 1.27 -9.81
C MET A 74 13.21 0.30 -10.17
N LEU A 75 14.08 -0.04 -9.21
CA LEU A 75 15.14 -1.03 -9.43
C LEU A 75 14.57 -2.40 -9.81
N TRP A 76 13.49 -2.82 -9.14
CA TRP A 76 12.81 -4.05 -9.49
C TRP A 76 12.28 -4.03 -10.93
N PHE A 77 11.66 -2.94 -11.38
CA PHE A 77 11.16 -2.80 -12.75
C PHE A 77 12.28 -2.81 -13.81
N ILE A 78 13.49 -2.38 -13.47
CA ILE A 78 14.65 -2.45 -14.37
C ILE A 78 15.08 -3.91 -14.58
N ILE A 79 15.07 -4.71 -13.52
CA ILE A 79 15.58 -6.09 -13.53
C ILE A 79 14.52 -7.07 -14.05
N SER A 80 13.23 -6.81 -13.76
CA SER A 80 12.13 -7.76 -13.94
C SER A 80 11.79 -8.15 -15.40
N PRO A 81 11.97 -7.32 -16.45
CA PRO A 81 11.55 -7.69 -17.80
C PRO A 81 12.16 -8.98 -18.33
N GLY A 82 13.34 -9.37 -17.82
CA GLY A 82 14.00 -10.62 -18.21
C GLY A 82 13.39 -11.90 -17.61
N PHE A 83 12.56 -11.77 -16.56
CA PHE A 83 11.98 -12.93 -15.87
C PHE A 83 10.65 -13.40 -16.47
N PHE A 84 9.98 -12.60 -17.28
CA PHE A 84 8.67 -12.89 -17.81
C PHE A 84 8.75 -13.28 -19.29
N THR A 85 8.25 -14.45 -19.64
CA THR A 85 8.15 -14.92 -21.02
C THR A 85 6.90 -14.42 -21.73
N ASP A 86 5.80 -14.24 -20.99
CA ASP A 86 4.49 -13.82 -21.52
C ASP A 86 4.18 -12.35 -21.20
N GLU A 87 3.86 -11.56 -22.24
CA GLU A 87 3.55 -10.14 -22.08
C GLU A 87 2.27 -9.84 -21.28
N THR A 88 1.27 -10.74 -21.30
CA THR A 88 0.06 -10.63 -20.49
C THR A 88 0.37 -10.76 -19.00
N SER A 89 1.18 -11.75 -18.66
CA SER A 89 1.61 -11.96 -17.27
C SER A 89 2.43 -10.78 -16.72
N LYS A 90 3.23 -10.12 -17.56
CA LYS A 90 4.00 -8.92 -17.16
C LYS A 90 3.12 -7.76 -16.73
N SER A 91 2.05 -7.47 -17.50
CA SER A 91 1.16 -6.35 -17.23
C SER A 91 0.48 -6.49 -15.88
N ASP A 92 -0.06 -7.70 -15.59
CA ASP A 92 -0.73 -7.99 -14.33
C ASP A 92 0.21 -7.84 -13.14
N HIS A 93 1.43 -8.40 -13.24
CA HIS A 93 2.43 -8.31 -12.17
C HIS A 93 2.83 -6.86 -11.90
N PHE A 94 3.08 -6.08 -12.94
CA PHE A 94 3.46 -4.67 -12.79
C PHE A 94 2.38 -3.85 -12.12
N THR A 95 1.13 -4.06 -12.50
CA THR A 95 -0.02 -3.38 -11.91
C THR A 95 -0.21 -3.74 -10.43
N LEU A 96 -0.11 -5.03 -10.10
CA LEU A 96 -0.25 -5.50 -8.71
C LEU A 96 0.87 -4.97 -7.81
N ILE A 97 2.11 -4.88 -8.32
CA ILE A 97 3.22 -4.30 -7.57
C ILE A 97 3.00 -2.80 -7.33
N LEU A 98 2.44 -2.07 -8.29
CA LEU A 98 2.09 -0.67 -8.10
C LEU A 98 1.00 -0.48 -7.04
N PHE A 99 0.00 -1.36 -6.99
CA PHE A 99 -0.98 -1.33 -5.90
C PHE A 99 -0.36 -1.70 -4.56
N ALA A 100 0.51 -2.71 -4.50
CA ALA A 100 1.25 -3.03 -3.28
C ALA A 100 2.10 -1.84 -2.80
N LEU A 101 2.79 -1.16 -3.71
CA LEU A 101 3.53 0.06 -3.42
C LEU A 101 2.62 1.18 -2.89
N THR A 102 1.46 1.37 -3.49
CA THR A 102 0.47 2.37 -3.05
C THR A 102 0.01 2.08 -1.61
N GLY A 103 -0.27 0.81 -1.28
CA GLY A 103 -0.57 0.37 0.08
C GLY A 103 0.56 0.65 1.07
N GLY A 104 1.82 0.40 0.68
CA GLY A 104 2.99 0.69 1.50
C GLY A 104 3.18 2.19 1.76
N VAL A 105 3.00 3.03 0.73
CA VAL A 105 3.06 4.50 0.87
C VAL A 105 1.92 5.01 1.76
N LEU A 106 0.73 4.44 1.66
CA LEU A 106 -0.38 4.77 2.54
C LEU A 106 -0.05 4.43 4.01
N MET A 107 0.57 3.25 4.23
CA MET A 107 1.02 2.84 5.56
C MET A 107 2.12 3.74 6.13
N SER A 108 2.97 4.37 5.32
CA SER A 108 4.04 5.25 5.82
C SER A 108 3.53 6.61 6.30
N SER A 109 2.32 7.00 5.91
CA SER A 109 1.72 8.31 6.18
C SER A 109 0.46 8.24 7.05
N PHE A 110 0.18 7.10 7.70
CA PHE A 110 -1.01 6.95 8.53
C PHE A 110 -0.88 7.75 9.83
N ASN A 111 -1.98 8.37 10.27
CA ASN A 111 -2.18 8.92 11.61
C ASN A 111 -3.47 8.41 12.27
N ASN A 112 -4.09 7.43 11.64
CA ASN A 112 -5.33 6.82 12.09
C ASN A 112 -5.29 5.30 11.85
N MET A 113 -5.76 4.53 12.80
CA MET A 113 -5.76 3.06 12.73
C MET A 113 -6.52 2.49 11.53
N VAL A 114 -7.56 3.20 11.06
CA VAL A 114 -8.31 2.79 9.86
C VAL A 114 -7.47 2.94 8.61
N MET A 115 -6.67 4.03 8.50
CA MET A 115 -5.76 4.24 7.36
C MET A 115 -4.62 3.23 7.34
N LEU A 116 -4.09 2.87 8.52
CA LEU A 116 -3.12 1.78 8.65
C LEU A 116 -3.71 0.47 8.13
N PHE A 117 -4.91 0.12 8.58
CA PHE A 117 -5.62 -1.09 8.14
C PHE A 117 -5.81 -1.10 6.62
N LEU A 118 -6.30 -0.01 6.04
CA LEU A 118 -6.48 0.10 4.57
C LEU A 118 -5.17 -0.09 3.81
N GLY A 119 -4.07 0.50 4.29
CA GLY A 119 -2.75 0.34 3.67
C GLY A 119 -2.28 -1.12 3.68
N ILE A 120 -2.44 -1.81 4.81
CA ILE A 120 -2.12 -3.24 4.96
C ILE A 120 -2.97 -4.08 4.00
N GLU A 121 -4.27 -3.82 3.89
CA GLU A 121 -5.17 -4.58 3.02
C GLU A 121 -4.83 -4.41 1.54
N ILE A 122 -4.59 -3.18 1.09
CA ILE A 122 -4.21 -2.90 -0.31
C ILE A 122 -2.91 -3.64 -0.67
N LEU A 123 -1.91 -3.60 0.21
CA LEU A 123 -0.65 -4.30 0.02
C LEU A 123 -0.85 -5.82 0.02
N SER A 124 -1.56 -6.34 1.00
CA SER A 124 -1.75 -7.78 1.21
C SER A 124 -2.54 -8.43 0.08
N ILE A 125 -3.66 -7.83 -0.34
CA ILE A 125 -4.48 -8.35 -1.46
C ILE A 125 -3.64 -8.44 -2.73
N SER A 126 -2.85 -7.40 -3.01
CA SER A 126 -1.95 -7.39 -4.17
C SER A 126 -0.94 -8.53 -4.12
N MET A 127 -0.37 -8.81 -2.94
CA MET A 127 0.59 -9.90 -2.73
C MET A 127 -0.06 -11.29 -2.82
N TYR A 128 -1.31 -11.46 -2.33
CA TYR A 128 -2.03 -12.73 -2.45
C TYR A 128 -2.28 -13.08 -3.93
N ILE A 129 -2.67 -12.10 -4.73
CA ILE A 129 -2.90 -12.30 -6.17
C ILE A 129 -1.57 -12.59 -6.88
N LEU A 130 -0.48 -11.90 -6.52
CA LEU A 130 0.85 -12.13 -7.08
C LEU A 130 1.33 -13.56 -6.81
N ALA A 131 1.11 -14.10 -5.61
CA ALA A 131 1.47 -15.49 -5.27
C ALA A 131 0.74 -16.51 -6.17
N GLY A 132 -0.51 -16.20 -6.56
CA GLY A 132 -1.35 -17.04 -7.45
C GLY A 132 -1.29 -16.68 -8.93
N SER A 133 -0.32 -15.89 -9.35
CA SER A 133 -0.26 -15.34 -10.73
C SER A 133 -0.14 -16.41 -11.82
N ASN A 134 0.50 -17.54 -11.54
CA ASN A 134 0.57 -18.67 -12.47
C ASN A 134 -0.62 -19.63 -12.28
N LYS A 135 -1.76 -19.28 -12.88
CA LYS A 135 -3.03 -20.02 -12.78
C LYS A 135 -2.94 -21.49 -13.24
N LYS A 136 -1.93 -21.83 -14.07
CA LYS A 136 -1.73 -23.20 -14.58
C LYS A 136 -0.90 -24.06 -13.60
N SER A 137 -0.24 -23.47 -12.64
CA SER A 137 0.57 -24.16 -11.64
C SER A 137 -0.25 -24.47 -10.39
N LEU A 138 -0.40 -25.75 -10.07
CA LEU A 138 -1.07 -26.17 -8.84
C LEU A 138 -0.36 -25.62 -7.61
N ALA A 139 0.97 -25.58 -7.61
CA ALA A 139 1.76 -25.04 -6.52
C ALA A 139 1.54 -23.54 -6.32
N SER A 140 1.40 -22.75 -7.39
CA SER A 140 1.08 -21.32 -7.30
C SER A 140 -0.32 -21.08 -6.71
N ASN A 141 -1.31 -21.86 -7.16
CA ASN A 141 -2.68 -21.77 -6.65
C ASN A 141 -2.76 -22.17 -5.16
N GLU A 142 -2.04 -23.23 -4.78
CA GLU A 142 -1.95 -23.68 -3.38
C GLU A 142 -1.26 -22.62 -2.50
N ALA A 143 -0.16 -22.03 -2.98
CA ALA A 143 0.55 -20.98 -2.29
C ALA A 143 -0.34 -19.74 -2.07
N ALA A 144 -1.05 -19.28 -3.10
CA ALA A 144 -1.98 -18.16 -3.01
C ALA A 144 -3.10 -18.42 -2.00
N PHE A 145 -3.70 -19.62 -2.04
CA PHE A 145 -4.77 -19.99 -1.13
C PHE A 145 -4.30 -20.02 0.33
N LYS A 146 -3.15 -20.64 0.59
CA LYS A 146 -2.57 -20.69 1.95
C LYS A 146 -2.21 -19.29 2.43
N TYR A 147 -1.61 -18.47 1.57
CA TYR A 147 -1.23 -17.10 1.92
C TYR A 147 -2.45 -16.24 2.22
N PHE A 148 -3.50 -16.33 1.39
CA PHE A 148 -4.77 -15.65 1.63
C PHE A 148 -5.43 -16.07 2.95
N LEU A 149 -5.53 -17.39 3.23
CA LEU A 149 -6.13 -17.87 4.48
C LEU A 149 -5.36 -17.37 5.71
N MET A 150 -4.04 -17.50 5.71
CA MET A 150 -3.22 -17.04 6.83
C MET A 150 -3.28 -15.52 6.98
N GLY A 151 -3.26 -14.80 5.87
CA GLY A 151 -3.36 -13.35 5.87
C GLY A 151 -4.72 -12.87 6.38
N SER A 152 -5.82 -13.41 5.88
CA SER A 152 -7.17 -13.05 6.33
C SER A 152 -7.39 -13.33 7.82
N PHE A 153 -6.80 -14.41 8.31
CA PHE A 153 -6.83 -14.73 9.76
C PHE A 153 -6.04 -13.66 10.56
N ALA A 154 -4.84 -13.30 10.11
CA ALA A 154 -4.04 -12.26 10.75
C ALA A 154 -4.75 -10.90 10.73
N THR A 155 -5.39 -10.55 9.60
CA THR A 155 -6.20 -9.33 9.47
C THR A 155 -7.37 -9.30 10.46
N GLY A 156 -8.02 -10.46 10.70
CA GLY A 156 -9.06 -10.60 11.72
C GLY A 156 -8.57 -10.23 13.11
N PHE A 157 -7.38 -10.69 13.51
CA PHE A 157 -6.75 -10.30 14.77
C PHE A 157 -6.37 -8.83 14.82
N LEU A 158 -5.85 -8.29 13.72
CA LEU A 158 -5.54 -6.87 13.64
C LEU A 158 -6.79 -6.02 13.86
N LEU A 159 -7.89 -6.31 13.16
CA LEU A 159 -9.18 -5.63 13.34
C LEU A 159 -9.70 -5.76 14.78
N PHE A 160 -9.58 -6.94 15.36
CA PHE A 160 -9.97 -7.16 16.76
C PHE A 160 -9.13 -6.29 17.71
N GLY A 161 -7.80 -6.21 17.48
CA GLY A 161 -6.93 -5.32 18.25
C GLY A 161 -7.31 -3.84 18.11
N ILE A 162 -7.60 -3.39 16.89
CA ILE A 162 -8.07 -2.03 16.62
C ILE A 162 -9.40 -1.76 17.35
N ALA A 163 -10.33 -2.71 17.33
CA ALA A 163 -11.61 -2.60 18.02
C ALA A 163 -11.45 -2.49 19.54
N LEU A 164 -10.52 -3.25 20.14
CA LEU A 164 -10.21 -3.15 21.58
C LEU A 164 -9.59 -1.79 21.92
N ILE A 165 -8.66 -1.27 21.11
CA ILE A 165 -8.09 0.06 21.31
C ILE A 165 -9.17 1.12 21.21
N TYR A 166 -10.06 1.02 20.24
CA TYR A 166 -11.21 1.93 20.11
C TYR A 166 -12.16 1.81 21.32
N GLY A 167 -12.45 0.61 21.78
CA GLY A 167 -13.29 0.38 22.96
C GLY A 167 -12.71 1.03 24.23
N ALA A 168 -11.39 0.95 24.40
CA ALA A 168 -10.70 1.54 25.55
C ALA A 168 -10.55 3.05 25.43
N THR A 169 -10.28 3.58 24.25
CA THR A 169 -9.91 5.00 24.03
C THR A 169 -11.03 5.82 23.40
N GLY A 170 -12.00 5.19 22.71
CA GLY A 170 -13.07 5.88 21.97
C GLY A 170 -12.57 6.66 20.74
N SER A 171 -11.37 6.34 20.22
CA SER A 171 -10.80 7.02 19.03
C SER A 171 -9.98 6.03 18.19
N PHE A 172 -9.94 6.29 16.89
CA PHE A 172 -8.99 5.66 15.94
C PHE A 172 -7.76 6.54 15.65
N ASP A 173 -7.79 7.80 16.06
CA ASP A 173 -6.71 8.76 15.85
C ASP A 173 -5.58 8.51 16.85
N ILE A 174 -4.33 8.39 16.34
CA ILE A 174 -3.18 8.00 17.15
C ILE A 174 -2.83 9.06 18.18
N ASP A 175 -2.95 10.34 17.84
CA ASP A 175 -2.64 11.45 18.75
C ASP A 175 -3.62 11.45 19.94
N VAL A 176 -4.92 11.22 19.66
CA VAL A 176 -5.96 11.12 20.69
C VAL A 176 -5.77 9.88 21.55
N ILE A 177 -5.41 8.74 20.94
CA ILE A 177 -5.12 7.50 21.68
C ILE A 177 -3.94 7.73 22.62
N SER A 178 -2.85 8.32 22.12
CA SER A 178 -1.65 8.61 22.91
C SER A 178 -1.95 9.52 24.13
N THR A 179 -2.72 10.58 23.92
CA THR A 179 -3.11 11.50 25.03
C THR A 179 -3.97 10.80 26.07
N ARG A 180 -4.97 10.04 25.67
CA ARG A 180 -5.85 9.31 26.62
C ARG A 180 -5.11 8.23 27.42
N LEU A 181 -4.14 7.56 26.77
CA LEU A 181 -3.28 6.59 27.46
C LEU A 181 -2.38 7.28 28.51
N SER A 182 -1.81 8.46 28.17
CA SER A 182 -0.94 9.20 29.10
C SER A 182 -1.67 9.80 30.29
N GLU A 183 -2.94 10.20 30.12
CA GLU A 183 -3.80 10.77 31.15
C GLU A 183 -4.47 9.69 32.03
N GLY A 184 -4.35 8.41 31.71
CA GLY A 184 -5.02 7.31 32.40
C GLY A 184 -6.54 7.34 32.26
N ASN A 185 -7.07 8.09 31.30
CA ASN A 185 -8.50 8.30 31.10
C ASN A 185 -9.07 7.26 30.13
N MET A 186 -9.05 5.99 30.57
CA MET A 186 -9.50 4.85 29.79
C MET A 186 -10.83 4.30 30.31
N ASN A 187 -11.64 3.76 29.39
CA ASN A 187 -12.86 3.06 29.76
C ASN A 187 -12.52 1.75 30.50
N SER A 188 -12.74 1.72 31.80
CA SER A 188 -12.44 0.56 32.68
C SER A 188 -13.25 -0.70 32.35
N SER A 189 -14.30 -0.60 31.53
CA SER A 189 -15.15 -1.75 31.15
C SER A 189 -14.54 -2.62 30.04
N VAL A 190 -13.42 -2.23 29.44
CA VAL A 190 -12.76 -2.97 28.35
C VAL A 190 -11.40 -3.53 28.78
N MET A 191 -10.91 -3.14 29.95
CA MET A 191 -9.75 -3.74 30.62
C MET A 191 -10.16 -4.97 31.44
#